data_52192b349ce9e1a721474d6898830e25
#
_entry.id   52192b349ce9e1a721474d6898830e25
#
_cell.length_a   1.000
_cell.length_b   1.000
_cell.length_c   1.000
_cell.angle_alpha   90.00
_cell.angle_beta   90.00
_cell.angle_gamma   90.00
#
_symmetry.space_group_name_H-M   'P 1'
#
loop_
_entity.id
_entity.type
_entity.pdbx_description
1 polymer ?
#
loop_
_entity_poly.entity_id
_entity_poly.type
_entity_poly.pdbx_seq_one_letter_code
_entity_poly.pdbx_strand_id
1 'polypeptide(L)'
;MMKILILHNQLWSQYKSIVFEKISNFCINNGDELLVIQTSICENSRKDLIDFDVNSFNYQYKFILLNNNYLESTNSFATTIKWIKHVFQYKPDLINLTGYSEPGTLVILLLCKILNIKTIITNETVYNKQSDSIGLLLWLKKLYKIVLFYFTDYFFSYGINSNDFLFRHKVLKGKILSFLNSFDSERFKTLSIINVVNEPYFLFVGRISIEKNIEFLIQMAVKLKNINSNIKIKIIGSGPDFEELNLKISNLNLTNILVLGSINWDNLGQYYSNSLGLILPSFFEPWGMVANEAFFYRVPVICSEFCGCANDLVINDFNGIVLQDYSLTLPDYDIGNFITKFLDLRDAFISNIKLTNHIFEPNRLSSDLYLSFKRIQ
;
A
#
# COMPACT_ATOMS: atom_id res chain seq x y z
N MET A 1 10.70 -19.11 24.64
CA MET A 1 10.23 -17.72 24.60
C MET A 1 11.06 -16.98 23.55
N MET A 2 10.47 -16.65 22.42
CA MET A 2 11.11 -15.88 21.33
C MET A 2 10.81 -14.39 21.52
N LYS A 3 11.80 -13.53 21.32
CA LYS A 3 11.66 -12.07 21.38
C LYS A 3 11.76 -11.48 19.98
N ILE A 4 10.66 -10.92 19.51
CA ILE A 4 10.55 -10.28 18.18
C ILE A 4 10.61 -8.77 18.36
N LEU A 5 11.49 -8.11 17.62
CA LEU A 5 11.57 -6.66 17.52
C LEU A 5 11.16 -6.23 16.11
N ILE A 6 10.17 -5.36 16.00
CA ILE A 6 9.81 -4.71 14.73
C ILE A 6 10.27 -3.26 14.76
N LEU A 7 11.09 -2.85 13.80
CA LEU A 7 11.44 -1.45 13.56
C LEU A 7 10.55 -0.91 12.44
N HIS A 8 9.59 -0.04 12.80
CA HIS A 8 8.60 0.52 11.90
C HIS A 8 8.76 2.03 11.75
N ASN A 9 8.48 2.55 10.55
CA ASN A 9 8.75 3.94 10.23
C ASN A 9 7.80 4.92 10.92
N GLN A 10 6.52 4.58 11.07
CA GLN A 10 5.51 5.52 11.52
C GLN A 10 4.44 4.89 12.41
N LEU A 11 4.04 5.62 13.46
CA LEU A 11 3.00 5.22 14.41
C LEU A 11 1.63 5.15 13.72
N TRP A 12 1.29 6.17 12.94
CA TRP A 12 0.04 6.21 12.18
C TRP A 12 0.12 5.26 10.99
N SER A 13 -0.38 4.07 11.17
CA SER A 13 -0.40 3.02 10.17
C SER A 13 -1.67 2.18 10.30
N GLN A 14 -2.76 2.66 9.73
CA GLN A 14 -4.09 2.08 9.87
C GLN A 14 -4.14 0.59 9.49
N TYR A 15 -3.40 0.18 8.44
CA TYR A 15 -3.39 -1.20 7.96
C TYR A 15 -2.38 -2.09 8.68
N LYS A 16 -1.25 -1.53 9.14
CA LYS A 16 -0.20 -2.31 9.81
C LYS A 16 -0.48 -2.49 11.31
N SER A 17 -1.14 -1.53 11.94
CA SER A 17 -1.45 -1.60 13.38
C SER A 17 -2.28 -2.83 13.73
N ILE A 18 -3.30 -3.16 12.94
CA ILE A 18 -4.11 -4.38 13.16
C ILE A 18 -3.30 -5.65 12.98
N VAL A 19 -2.36 -5.68 12.04
CA VAL A 19 -1.45 -6.82 11.84
C VAL A 19 -0.53 -6.99 13.05
N PHE A 20 0.05 -5.90 13.56
CA PHE A 20 0.92 -5.95 14.75
C PHE A 20 0.14 -6.37 16.01
N GLU A 21 -1.10 -5.91 16.17
CA GLU A 21 -1.96 -6.31 17.27
C GLU A 21 -2.22 -7.83 17.23
N LYS A 22 -2.59 -8.36 16.08
CA LYS A 22 -2.84 -9.80 15.93
C LYS A 22 -1.57 -10.64 16.10
N ILE A 23 -0.41 -10.17 15.60
CA ILE A 23 0.88 -10.83 15.87
C ILE A 23 1.18 -10.81 17.37
N SER A 24 0.93 -9.68 18.06
CA SER A 24 1.09 -9.57 19.52
C SER A 24 0.25 -10.61 20.26
N ASN A 25 -1.01 -10.80 19.86
CA ASN A 25 -1.89 -11.82 20.44
C ASN A 25 -1.37 -13.23 20.19
N PHE A 26 -0.85 -13.55 18.98
CA PHE A 26 -0.20 -14.83 18.72
C PHE A 26 1.05 -15.03 19.60
N CYS A 27 1.86 -13.99 19.80
CA CYS A 27 3.02 -14.06 20.68
C CYS A 27 2.61 -14.36 22.12
N ILE A 28 1.65 -13.63 22.68
CA ILE A 28 1.15 -13.82 24.06
C ILE A 28 0.64 -15.26 24.25
N ASN A 29 -0.19 -15.74 23.32
CA ASN A 29 -0.78 -17.08 23.41
C ASN A 29 0.25 -18.22 23.33
N ASN A 30 1.44 -17.95 22.80
CA ASN A 30 2.51 -18.94 22.66
C ASN A 30 3.71 -18.68 23.59
N GLY A 31 3.60 -17.75 24.54
CA GLY A 31 4.66 -17.40 25.47
C GLY A 31 5.85 -16.68 24.83
N ASP A 32 5.64 -16.00 23.69
CA ASP A 32 6.63 -15.17 23.01
C ASP A 32 6.38 -13.68 23.26
N GLU A 33 7.33 -12.82 22.95
CA GLU A 33 7.24 -11.38 23.14
C GLU A 33 7.36 -10.62 21.82
N LEU A 34 6.52 -9.59 21.63
CA LEU A 34 6.63 -8.62 20.56
C LEU A 34 6.87 -7.22 21.13
N LEU A 35 7.85 -6.51 20.56
CA LEU A 35 8.04 -5.07 20.74
C LEU A 35 8.07 -4.39 19.36
N VAL A 36 7.28 -3.35 19.18
CA VAL A 36 7.30 -2.51 17.98
C VAL A 36 7.92 -1.16 18.32
N ILE A 37 8.96 -0.77 17.60
CA ILE A 37 9.55 0.57 17.70
C ILE A 37 9.04 1.38 16.51
N GLN A 38 8.30 2.44 16.82
CA GLN A 38 7.79 3.41 15.86
C GLN A 38 8.76 4.58 15.76
N THR A 39 9.30 4.85 14.57
CA THR A 39 10.33 5.88 14.38
C THR A 39 9.77 7.29 14.52
N SER A 40 8.59 7.56 13.97
CA SER A 40 7.92 8.87 13.93
C SER A 40 6.42 8.72 14.04
N ILE A 41 5.68 9.82 14.11
CA ILE A 41 4.21 9.79 14.10
C ILE A 41 3.69 9.39 12.73
N CYS A 42 4.10 10.12 11.67
CA CYS A 42 3.70 9.89 10.29
C CYS A 42 4.65 10.56 9.30
N GLU A 43 4.40 10.37 8.01
CA GLU A 43 4.99 11.17 6.93
C GLU A 43 4.37 12.57 6.87
N ASN A 44 5.16 13.59 6.53
CA ASN A 44 4.68 14.98 6.38
C ASN A 44 3.55 15.11 5.34
N SER A 45 3.59 14.28 4.29
CA SER A 45 2.56 14.21 3.25
C SER A 45 1.17 13.77 3.75
N ARG A 46 1.08 13.28 4.98
CA ARG A 46 -0.15 12.76 5.62
C ARG A 46 -0.58 13.58 6.84
N LYS A 47 0.08 14.70 7.10
CA LYS A 47 -0.19 15.55 8.29
C LYS A 47 -1.65 15.96 8.43
N ASP A 48 -2.30 16.31 7.33
CA ASP A 48 -3.68 16.81 7.31
C ASP A 48 -4.74 15.68 7.48
N LEU A 49 -4.30 14.40 7.48
CA LEU A 49 -5.16 13.24 7.69
C LEU A 49 -5.22 12.79 9.15
N ILE A 50 -4.42 13.40 10.02
CA ILE A 50 -4.23 12.97 11.40
C ILE A 50 -4.63 14.11 12.33
N ASP A 51 -5.55 13.81 13.24
CA ASP A 51 -5.76 14.62 14.42
C ASP A 51 -4.61 14.32 15.39
N PHE A 52 -3.75 15.34 15.68
CA PHE A 52 -2.40 15.19 16.25
C PHE A 52 -2.34 14.80 17.73
N ASP A 53 -3.39 14.23 18.29
CA ASP A 53 -3.27 13.66 19.62
C ASP A 53 -2.65 12.26 19.55
N VAL A 54 -1.34 12.15 19.90
CA VAL A 54 -0.64 10.86 20.01
C VAL A 54 -1.36 9.93 20.99
N ASN A 55 -2.09 10.47 21.97
CA ASN A 55 -2.86 9.69 22.93
C ASN A 55 -4.13 9.08 22.32
N SER A 56 -4.55 9.52 21.13
CA SER A 56 -5.67 8.90 20.40
C SER A 56 -5.35 7.53 19.81
N PHE A 57 -4.05 7.16 19.72
CA PHE A 57 -3.61 5.85 19.22
C PHE A 57 -3.66 4.80 20.33
N ASN A 58 -4.80 4.18 20.50
CA ASN A 58 -4.99 3.08 21.47
C ASN A 58 -4.69 1.71 20.83
N TYR A 59 -3.41 1.45 20.52
CA TYR A 59 -2.99 0.16 19.97
C TYR A 59 -2.84 -0.90 21.07
N GLN A 60 -3.39 -2.08 20.85
CA GLN A 60 -3.37 -3.22 21.78
C GLN A 60 -2.09 -4.06 21.68
N TYR A 61 -0.95 -3.45 21.35
CA TYR A 61 0.36 -4.07 21.34
C TYR A 61 1.42 -3.17 21.99
N LYS A 62 2.50 -3.77 22.49
CA LYS A 62 3.59 -3.01 23.12
C LYS A 62 4.38 -2.25 22.06
N PHE A 63 4.43 -0.93 22.16
CA PHE A 63 5.23 -0.10 21.26
C PHE A 63 6.00 1.01 21.99
N ILE A 64 7.01 1.55 21.32
CA ILE A 64 7.80 2.71 21.74
C ILE A 64 7.86 3.69 20.57
N LEU A 65 7.40 4.94 20.76
CA LEU A 65 7.59 6.02 19.81
C LEU A 65 8.93 6.72 20.07
N LEU A 66 9.82 6.77 19.06
CA LEU A 66 11.16 7.37 19.21
C LEU A 66 11.16 8.88 19.04
N ASN A 67 10.38 9.41 18.11
CA ASN A 67 10.35 10.82 17.76
C ASN A 67 8.90 11.29 17.60
N ASN A 68 8.54 12.35 18.33
CA ASN A 68 7.21 12.95 18.26
C ASN A 68 7.14 14.02 17.17
N ASN A 69 7.50 13.65 15.94
CA ASN A 69 7.52 14.52 14.76
C ASN A 69 7.26 13.72 13.48
N TYR A 70 7.32 14.40 12.31
CA TYR A 70 7.22 13.77 11.00
C TYR A 70 8.48 12.97 10.66
N LEU A 71 8.33 11.93 9.83
CA LEU A 71 9.41 11.06 9.42
C LEU A 71 10.56 11.83 8.76
N GLU A 72 10.24 12.76 7.86
CA GLU A 72 11.21 13.58 7.13
C GLU A 72 11.96 14.59 8.02
N SER A 73 11.42 14.86 9.21
CA SER A 73 12.06 15.75 10.22
C SER A 73 12.93 14.99 11.20
N THR A 74 13.03 13.66 11.08
CA THR A 74 13.85 12.85 11.99
C THR A 74 15.33 12.94 11.62
N ASN A 75 16.20 12.98 12.65
CA ASN A 75 17.63 12.86 12.44
C ASN A 75 18.00 11.36 12.36
N SER A 76 18.37 10.88 11.17
CA SER A 76 18.68 9.47 10.93
C SER A 76 19.82 8.93 11.81
N PHE A 77 20.84 9.75 12.13
CA PHE A 77 21.93 9.34 13.02
C PHE A 77 21.43 9.13 14.45
N ALA A 78 20.69 10.10 15.00
CA ALA A 78 20.09 9.99 16.33
C ALA A 78 19.10 8.82 16.42
N THR A 79 18.30 8.61 15.37
CA THR A 79 17.37 7.48 15.26
C THR A 79 18.11 6.15 15.29
N THR A 80 19.21 6.04 14.54
CA THR A 80 20.05 4.83 14.52
C THR A 80 20.61 4.51 15.90
N ILE A 81 21.10 5.51 16.64
CA ILE A 81 21.59 5.33 18.02
C ILE A 81 20.47 4.81 18.95
N LYS A 82 19.27 5.39 18.83
CA LYS A 82 18.09 4.92 19.59
C LYS A 82 17.75 3.47 19.25
N TRP A 83 17.77 3.07 17.98
CA TRP A 83 17.57 1.68 17.55
C TRP A 83 18.61 0.74 18.17
N ILE A 84 19.90 1.07 18.08
CA ILE A 84 20.98 0.29 18.68
C ILE A 84 20.75 0.11 20.19
N LYS A 85 20.42 1.20 20.90
CA LYS A 85 20.11 1.14 22.35
C LYS A 85 19.00 0.13 22.64
N HIS A 86 17.91 0.15 21.88
CA HIS A 86 16.80 -0.77 22.08
C HIS A 86 17.13 -2.22 21.70
N VAL A 87 17.98 -2.45 20.69
CA VAL A 87 18.48 -3.80 20.38
C VAL A 87 19.23 -4.40 21.58
N PHE A 88 20.13 -3.62 22.20
CA PHE A 88 20.87 -4.09 23.39
C PHE A 88 19.99 -4.26 24.63
N GLN A 89 19.01 -3.39 24.83
CA GLN A 89 18.10 -3.47 25.98
C GLN A 89 17.11 -4.63 25.88
N TYR A 90 16.49 -4.80 24.70
CA TYR A 90 15.46 -5.82 24.48
C TYR A 90 16.04 -7.21 24.23
N LYS A 91 17.24 -7.28 23.62
CA LYS A 91 17.95 -8.53 23.22
C LYS A 91 17.02 -9.44 22.39
N PRO A 92 16.58 -9.00 21.21
CA PRO A 92 15.69 -9.78 20.37
C PRO A 92 16.41 -10.99 19.78
N ASP A 93 15.66 -12.07 19.54
CA ASP A 93 16.11 -13.22 18.76
C ASP A 93 16.00 -12.92 17.25
N LEU A 94 15.04 -12.05 16.88
CA LEU A 94 14.73 -11.70 15.52
C LEU A 94 14.33 -10.23 15.41
N ILE A 95 14.82 -9.56 14.35
CA ILE A 95 14.44 -8.18 14.01
C ILE A 95 13.78 -8.16 12.64
N ASN A 96 12.57 -7.54 12.56
CA ASN A 96 11.92 -7.21 11.31
C ASN A 96 11.97 -5.69 11.07
N LEU A 97 12.60 -5.29 9.97
CA LEU A 97 12.66 -3.92 9.48
C LEU A 97 11.56 -3.71 8.43
N THR A 98 10.60 -2.82 8.69
CA THR A 98 9.50 -2.55 7.75
C THR A 98 9.86 -1.45 6.76
N GLY A 99 10.95 -1.63 6.05
CA GLY A 99 11.52 -0.70 5.10
C GLY A 99 13.03 -0.63 5.20
N TYR A 100 13.64 0.06 4.26
CA TYR A 100 15.10 0.17 4.15
C TYR A 100 15.56 1.53 3.61
N SER A 101 14.70 2.53 3.67
CA SER A 101 15.01 3.91 3.24
C SER A 101 15.97 4.62 4.21
N GLU A 102 15.93 4.26 5.48
CA GLU A 102 16.77 4.84 6.51
C GLU A 102 18.21 4.32 6.43
N PRO A 103 19.23 5.20 6.36
CA PRO A 103 20.64 4.79 6.33
C PRO A 103 21.05 3.91 7.49
N GLY A 104 20.45 4.10 8.66
CA GLY A 104 20.65 3.28 9.86
C GLY A 104 20.29 1.82 9.69
N THR A 105 19.50 1.46 8.69
CA THR A 105 19.12 0.07 8.41
C THR A 105 20.34 -0.81 8.19
N LEU A 106 21.32 -0.36 7.41
CA LEU A 106 22.56 -1.13 7.18
C LEU A 106 23.36 -1.33 8.47
N VAL A 107 23.41 -0.30 9.32
CA VAL A 107 24.11 -0.39 10.63
C VAL A 107 23.46 -1.45 11.52
N ILE A 108 22.11 -1.47 11.57
CA ILE A 108 21.36 -2.49 12.33
C ILE A 108 21.60 -3.89 11.75
N LEU A 109 21.59 -4.07 10.44
CA LEU A 109 21.87 -5.37 9.82
C LEU A 109 23.26 -5.88 10.16
N LEU A 110 24.29 -5.02 10.10
CA LEU A 110 25.66 -5.39 10.48
C LEU A 110 25.77 -5.73 11.97
N LEU A 111 25.15 -4.95 12.84
CA LEU A 111 25.07 -5.22 14.27
C LEU A 111 24.41 -6.59 14.54
N CYS A 112 23.30 -6.89 13.86
CA CYS A 112 22.60 -8.16 14.00
C CYS A 112 23.47 -9.34 13.58
N LYS A 113 24.28 -9.20 12.53
CA LYS A 113 25.26 -10.22 12.13
C LYS A 113 26.30 -10.49 13.23
N ILE A 114 26.82 -9.44 13.86
CA ILE A 114 27.79 -9.58 14.98
C ILE A 114 27.12 -10.25 16.18
N LEU A 115 25.87 -9.91 16.49
CA LEU A 115 25.13 -10.44 17.64
C LEU A 115 24.41 -11.77 17.35
N ASN A 116 24.54 -12.31 16.14
CA ASN A 116 23.83 -13.52 15.68
C ASN A 116 22.29 -13.42 15.79
N ILE A 117 21.74 -12.22 15.55
CA ILE A 117 20.30 -11.96 15.52
C ILE A 117 19.79 -12.13 14.10
N LYS A 118 18.70 -12.89 13.91
CA LYS A 118 18.08 -13.07 12.59
C LYS A 118 17.41 -11.78 12.12
N THR A 119 17.53 -11.49 10.82
CA THR A 119 17.04 -10.26 10.23
C THR A 119 16.05 -10.51 9.11
N ILE A 120 14.96 -9.74 9.12
CA ILE A 120 13.95 -9.74 8.06
C ILE A 120 13.77 -8.29 7.58
N ILE A 121 13.71 -8.10 6.27
CA ILE A 121 13.22 -6.85 5.67
C ILE A 121 11.83 -7.10 5.11
N THR A 122 10.85 -6.31 5.53
CA THR A 122 9.54 -6.25 4.88
C THR A 122 9.64 -5.33 3.66
N ASN A 123 9.42 -5.90 2.48
CA ASN A 123 9.43 -5.19 1.20
C ASN A 123 8.03 -5.05 0.62
N GLU A 124 7.61 -3.82 0.37
CA GLU A 124 6.38 -3.47 -0.35
C GLU A 124 6.68 -2.75 -1.68
N THR A 125 7.97 -2.56 -1.95
CA THR A 125 8.41 -1.83 -3.15
C THR A 125 8.19 -2.70 -4.39
N VAL A 126 7.58 -2.11 -5.39
CA VAL A 126 7.43 -2.67 -6.74
C VAL A 126 8.40 -1.99 -7.71
N TYR A 127 8.56 -2.56 -8.89
CA TYR A 127 9.36 -1.95 -9.94
C TYR A 127 8.73 -0.62 -10.38
N ASN A 128 9.56 0.42 -10.49
CA ASN A 128 9.15 1.72 -11.02
C ASN A 128 9.95 2.01 -12.30
N LYS A 129 9.27 2.01 -13.44
CA LYS A 129 9.86 2.26 -14.76
C LYS A 129 10.51 3.64 -14.87
N GLN A 130 9.94 4.65 -14.19
CA GLN A 130 10.48 6.02 -14.20
C GLN A 130 11.82 6.14 -13.43
N SER A 131 12.20 5.14 -12.62
CA SER A 131 13.44 5.13 -11.85
C SER A 131 14.67 4.65 -12.64
N ASP A 132 14.51 4.25 -13.88
CA ASP A 132 15.61 3.75 -14.74
C ASP A 132 16.47 4.87 -15.39
N SER A 133 16.34 6.12 -14.90
CA SER A 133 17.24 7.20 -15.31
C SER A 133 18.70 6.87 -14.94
N ILE A 134 19.60 7.08 -15.90
CA ILE A 134 21.04 6.79 -15.76
C ILE A 134 21.72 7.95 -15.03
N GLY A 135 22.29 7.69 -13.85
CA GLY A 135 23.06 8.68 -13.09
C GLY A 135 23.88 8.03 -11.96
N LEU A 136 25.02 8.64 -11.64
CA LEU A 136 25.92 8.15 -10.58
C LEU A 136 25.18 7.94 -9.24
N LEU A 137 24.31 8.86 -8.86
CA LEU A 137 23.54 8.78 -7.61
C LEU A 137 22.59 7.57 -7.59
N LEU A 138 21.97 7.26 -8.73
CA LEU A 138 21.08 6.10 -8.84
C LEU A 138 21.87 4.80 -8.83
N TRP A 139 23.04 4.78 -9.44
CA TRP A 139 23.96 3.64 -9.36
C TRP A 139 24.40 3.39 -7.91
N LEU A 140 24.76 4.43 -7.15
CA LEU A 140 25.10 4.33 -5.73
C LEU A 140 23.91 3.82 -4.89
N LYS A 141 22.69 4.31 -5.14
CA LYS A 141 21.47 3.80 -4.48
C LYS A 141 21.22 2.32 -4.79
N LYS A 142 21.46 1.90 -6.04
CA LYS A 142 21.33 0.49 -6.42
C LYS A 142 22.39 -0.38 -5.73
N LEU A 143 23.64 0.07 -5.69
CA LEU A 143 24.72 -0.62 -4.98
C LEU A 143 24.41 -0.73 -3.48
N TYR A 144 23.96 0.35 -2.87
CA TYR A 144 23.53 0.34 -1.46
C TYR A 144 22.46 -0.72 -1.18
N LYS A 145 21.43 -0.81 -2.04
CA LYS A 145 20.38 -1.83 -1.90
C LYS A 145 20.95 -3.25 -2.03
N ILE A 146 21.84 -3.49 -2.99
CA ILE A 146 22.48 -4.80 -3.17
C ILE A 146 23.24 -5.21 -1.90
N VAL A 147 24.05 -4.30 -1.34
CA VAL A 147 24.79 -4.54 -0.10
C VAL A 147 23.85 -4.82 1.07
N LEU A 148 22.82 -4.00 1.23
CA LEU A 148 21.83 -4.15 2.28
C LEU A 148 21.10 -5.50 2.17
N PHE A 149 20.66 -5.89 0.97
CA PHE A 149 19.99 -7.15 0.73
C PHE A 149 20.89 -8.38 0.90
N TYR A 150 22.18 -8.22 0.63
CA TYR A 150 23.17 -9.28 0.89
C TYR A 150 23.24 -9.62 2.39
N PHE A 151 23.25 -8.60 3.27
CA PHE A 151 23.31 -8.79 4.73
C PHE A 151 21.99 -9.19 5.36
N THR A 152 20.88 -9.15 4.65
CA THR A 152 19.55 -9.55 5.13
C THR A 152 19.39 -11.06 5.05
N ASP A 153 18.87 -11.70 6.11
CA ASP A 153 18.65 -13.15 6.13
C ASP A 153 17.41 -13.52 5.32
N TYR A 154 16.26 -12.85 5.56
CA TYR A 154 14.98 -13.12 4.91
C TYR A 154 14.26 -11.85 4.51
N PHE A 155 13.29 -11.99 3.59
CA PHE A 155 12.43 -10.92 3.12
C PHE A 155 10.98 -11.33 3.25
N PHE A 156 10.18 -10.49 3.88
CA PHE A 156 8.74 -10.53 3.74
C PHE A 156 8.35 -9.65 2.56
N SER A 157 7.71 -10.24 1.57
CA SER A 157 7.40 -9.57 0.32
C SER A 157 5.89 -9.65 0.06
N TYR A 158 5.29 -8.54 -0.33
CA TYR A 158 3.86 -8.47 -0.57
C TYR A 158 3.56 -8.52 -2.07
N GLY A 159 3.16 -9.72 -2.53
CA GLY A 159 2.71 -9.98 -3.88
C GLY A 159 3.82 -10.24 -4.90
N ILE A 160 3.40 -10.60 -6.11
CA ILE A 160 4.27 -11.00 -7.22
C ILE A 160 5.18 -9.84 -7.66
N ASN A 161 4.62 -8.63 -7.80
CA ASN A 161 5.36 -7.46 -8.24
C ASN A 161 6.48 -7.05 -7.27
N SER A 162 6.24 -7.26 -5.96
CA SER A 162 7.26 -7.04 -4.93
C SER A 162 8.34 -8.13 -4.95
N ASN A 163 7.97 -9.38 -5.23
CA ASN A 163 8.93 -10.48 -5.44
C ASN A 163 9.84 -10.18 -6.64
N ASP A 164 9.27 -9.73 -7.76
CA ASP A 164 10.03 -9.37 -8.97
C ASP A 164 11.02 -8.25 -8.71
N PHE A 165 10.64 -7.27 -7.90
CA PHE A 165 11.56 -6.22 -7.46
C PHE A 165 12.78 -6.82 -6.73
N LEU A 166 12.58 -7.74 -5.79
CA LEU A 166 13.66 -8.41 -5.06
C LEU A 166 14.54 -9.27 -5.99
N PHE A 167 13.95 -10.00 -6.93
CA PHE A 167 14.71 -10.78 -7.92
C PHE A 167 15.59 -9.92 -8.82
N ARG A 168 15.12 -8.75 -9.25
CA ARG A 168 15.92 -7.76 -10.00
C ARG A 168 17.12 -7.24 -9.20
N HIS A 169 17.05 -7.27 -7.87
CA HIS A 169 18.14 -6.92 -6.96
C HIS A 169 18.95 -8.15 -6.50
N LYS A 170 18.86 -9.28 -7.23
CA LYS A 170 19.63 -10.51 -6.99
C LYS A 170 19.35 -11.22 -5.64
N VAL A 171 18.18 -10.99 -5.04
CA VAL A 171 17.76 -11.73 -3.85
C VAL A 171 17.41 -13.16 -4.26
N LEU A 172 17.96 -14.15 -3.53
CA LEU A 172 17.70 -15.57 -3.78
C LEU A 172 16.26 -15.93 -3.39
N LYS A 173 15.59 -16.73 -4.22
CA LYS A 173 14.20 -17.18 -3.99
C LYS A 173 13.99 -17.79 -2.60
N GLY A 174 14.93 -18.58 -2.09
CA GLY A 174 14.85 -19.21 -0.78
C GLY A 174 14.89 -18.24 0.42
N LYS A 175 15.23 -16.96 0.20
CA LYS A 175 15.18 -15.91 1.23
C LYS A 175 13.85 -15.15 1.23
N ILE A 176 12.97 -15.34 0.25
CA ILE A 176 11.73 -14.58 0.08
C ILE A 176 10.56 -15.39 0.59
N LEU A 177 9.84 -14.83 1.56
CA LEU A 177 8.56 -15.32 2.04
C LEU A 177 7.49 -14.35 1.53
N SER A 178 6.62 -14.86 0.66
CA SER A 178 5.63 -14.05 -0.03
C SER A 178 4.29 -14.09 0.68
N PHE A 179 3.68 -12.93 0.84
CA PHE A 179 2.40 -12.72 1.49
C PHE A 179 1.50 -11.86 0.61
N LEU A 180 0.22 -11.82 0.95
CA LEU A 180 -0.74 -10.86 0.39
C LEU A 180 -1.02 -9.79 1.43
N ASN A 181 -1.13 -8.54 1.02
CA ASN A 181 -1.44 -7.47 1.97
C ASN A 181 -2.87 -7.63 2.50
N SER A 182 -3.09 -7.29 3.75
CA SER A 182 -4.38 -7.46 4.42
C SER A 182 -5.09 -6.13 4.61
N PHE A 183 -6.37 -6.23 4.88
CA PHE A 183 -7.29 -5.14 5.03
C PHE A 183 -8.17 -5.36 6.28
N ASP A 184 -8.35 -4.34 7.11
CA ASP A 184 -9.16 -4.43 8.32
C ASP A 184 -10.66 -4.39 7.99
N SER A 185 -11.22 -5.54 7.67
CA SER A 185 -12.64 -5.69 7.31
C SER A 185 -13.59 -5.34 8.46
N GLU A 186 -13.19 -5.53 9.72
CA GLU A 186 -14.05 -5.25 10.89
C GLU A 186 -14.38 -3.76 11.00
N ARG A 187 -13.40 -2.89 10.73
CA ARG A 187 -13.59 -1.45 10.74
C ARG A 187 -14.61 -0.98 9.70
N PHE A 188 -14.68 -1.66 8.55
CA PHE A 188 -15.60 -1.30 7.47
C PHE A 188 -17.02 -1.87 7.65
N LYS A 189 -17.20 -2.91 8.46
CA LYS A 189 -18.53 -3.50 8.72
C LYS A 189 -19.50 -2.55 9.43
N THR A 190 -18.99 -1.58 10.17
CA THR A 190 -19.82 -0.62 10.93
C THR A 190 -20.39 0.51 10.07
N LEU A 191 -19.98 0.62 8.81
CA LEU A 191 -20.37 1.71 7.93
C LEU A 191 -21.71 1.41 7.24
N SER A 192 -22.68 2.31 7.40
CA SER A 192 -24.00 2.19 6.77
C SER A 192 -23.89 2.33 5.25
N ILE A 193 -24.30 1.32 4.51
CA ILE A 193 -24.41 1.39 3.05
C ILE A 193 -25.72 2.12 2.74
N ILE A 194 -25.66 3.39 2.38
CA ILE A 194 -26.80 4.13 1.86
C ILE A 194 -26.79 3.94 0.34
N ASN A 195 -27.65 3.06 -0.16
CA ASN A 195 -27.86 2.91 -1.59
C ASN A 195 -28.64 4.12 -2.14
N VAL A 196 -27.94 5.14 -2.59
CA VAL A 196 -28.55 6.24 -3.35
C VAL A 196 -28.34 5.92 -4.82
N VAL A 197 -29.41 5.57 -5.51
CA VAL A 197 -29.38 5.38 -6.97
C VAL A 197 -29.11 6.73 -7.61
N ASN A 198 -27.86 6.99 -7.94
CA ASN A 198 -27.41 8.19 -8.63
C ASN A 198 -26.80 7.80 -9.98
N GLU A 199 -26.51 8.81 -10.80
CA GLU A 199 -25.83 8.65 -12.09
C GLU A 199 -24.63 7.69 -12.00
N PRO A 200 -24.45 6.79 -12.98
CA PRO A 200 -23.37 5.81 -12.97
C PRO A 200 -21.99 6.49 -12.99
N TYR A 201 -21.05 6.01 -12.18
CA TYR A 201 -19.72 6.59 -12.16
C TYR A 201 -18.63 5.58 -11.86
N PHE A 202 -17.44 5.83 -12.39
CA PHE A 202 -16.19 5.24 -11.92
C PHE A 202 -15.63 6.06 -10.79
N LEU A 203 -14.97 5.38 -9.85
CA LEU A 203 -14.39 5.98 -8.66
C LEU A 203 -12.85 5.93 -8.73
N PHE A 204 -12.19 7.03 -8.33
CA PHE A 204 -10.79 7.07 -7.96
C PHE A 204 -10.71 7.52 -6.50
N VAL A 205 -9.89 6.83 -5.69
CA VAL A 205 -9.59 7.21 -4.30
C VAL A 205 -8.08 7.18 -4.11
N GLY A 206 -7.48 8.31 -3.74
CA GLY A 206 -6.05 8.37 -3.50
C GLY A 206 -5.47 9.76 -3.54
N ARG A 207 -4.15 9.85 -3.33
CA ARG A 207 -3.43 11.12 -3.43
C ARG A 207 -3.42 11.61 -4.89
N ILE A 208 -3.68 12.90 -5.08
CA ILE A 208 -3.61 13.51 -6.40
C ILE A 208 -2.17 13.94 -6.66
N SER A 209 -1.44 13.10 -7.40
CA SER A 209 -0.01 13.25 -7.65
C SER A 209 0.41 12.50 -8.92
N ILE A 210 1.53 12.91 -9.52
CA ILE A 210 1.99 12.45 -10.83
C ILE A 210 2.09 10.91 -10.94
N GLU A 211 2.52 10.24 -9.87
CA GLU A 211 2.64 8.77 -9.84
C GLU A 211 1.29 8.05 -9.91
N LYS A 212 0.18 8.74 -9.59
CA LYS A 212 -1.17 8.20 -9.67
C LYS A 212 -1.80 8.31 -11.06
N ASN A 213 -1.11 8.98 -11.99
CA ASN A 213 -1.54 9.12 -13.38
C ASN A 213 -2.97 9.66 -13.52
N ILE A 214 -3.24 10.79 -12.85
CA ILE A 214 -4.57 11.44 -12.90
C ILE A 214 -4.92 11.88 -14.33
N GLU A 215 -3.92 12.09 -15.17
CA GLU A 215 -4.09 12.40 -16.60
C GLU A 215 -4.94 11.33 -17.32
N PHE A 216 -4.77 10.05 -16.97
CA PHE A 216 -5.59 8.96 -17.49
C PHE A 216 -7.09 9.19 -17.24
N LEU A 217 -7.46 9.69 -16.05
CA LEU A 217 -8.87 9.97 -15.70
C LEU A 217 -9.42 11.14 -16.50
N ILE A 218 -8.61 12.18 -16.75
CA ILE A 218 -8.99 13.31 -17.59
C ILE A 218 -9.24 12.83 -19.03
N GLN A 219 -8.33 12.07 -19.60
CA GLN A 219 -8.45 11.54 -20.96
C GLN A 219 -9.67 10.61 -21.08
N MET A 220 -9.93 9.78 -20.07
CA MET A 220 -11.14 8.94 -20.00
C MET A 220 -12.41 9.81 -19.97
N ALA A 221 -12.43 10.90 -19.18
CA ALA A 221 -13.56 11.82 -19.13
C ALA A 221 -13.82 12.52 -20.47
N VAL A 222 -12.77 12.94 -21.18
CA VAL A 222 -12.86 13.51 -22.53
C VAL A 222 -13.49 12.50 -23.49
N LYS A 223 -13.03 11.26 -23.49
CA LYS A 223 -13.56 10.21 -24.40
C LYS A 223 -14.99 9.85 -24.05
N LEU A 224 -15.35 9.73 -22.77
CA LEU A 224 -16.74 9.53 -22.33
C LEU A 224 -17.66 10.65 -22.80
N LYS A 225 -17.23 11.90 -22.72
CA LYS A 225 -17.96 13.05 -23.21
C LYS A 225 -18.20 12.98 -24.72
N ASN A 226 -17.16 12.60 -25.48
CA ASN A 226 -17.22 12.52 -26.94
C ASN A 226 -18.18 11.43 -27.45
N ILE A 227 -18.38 10.35 -26.70
CA ILE A 227 -19.37 9.30 -27.05
C ILE A 227 -20.73 9.54 -26.40
N ASN A 228 -20.97 10.75 -25.86
CA ASN A 228 -22.22 11.13 -25.18
C ASN A 228 -22.64 10.15 -24.07
N SER A 229 -21.67 9.58 -23.35
CA SER A 229 -21.93 8.70 -22.22
C SER A 229 -22.43 9.49 -21.02
N ASN A 230 -23.41 8.95 -20.29
CA ASN A 230 -23.89 9.52 -19.03
C ASN A 230 -23.00 9.10 -17.81
N ILE A 231 -21.95 8.30 -18.05
CA ILE A 231 -21.05 7.84 -17.00
C ILE A 231 -20.13 8.98 -16.55
N LYS A 232 -20.03 9.17 -15.23
CA LYS A 232 -19.16 10.16 -14.60
C LYS A 232 -17.90 9.53 -14.03
N ILE A 233 -16.93 10.38 -13.68
CA ILE A 233 -15.75 10.00 -12.91
C ILE A 233 -15.76 10.82 -11.64
N LYS A 234 -15.69 10.16 -10.47
CA LYS A 234 -15.54 10.81 -9.17
C LYS A 234 -14.14 10.59 -8.65
N ILE A 235 -13.46 11.68 -8.28
CA ILE A 235 -12.10 11.67 -7.72
C ILE A 235 -12.19 12.11 -6.27
N ILE A 236 -11.75 11.23 -5.35
CA ILE A 236 -11.67 11.48 -3.92
C ILE A 236 -10.21 11.50 -3.51
N GLY A 237 -9.78 12.61 -2.89
CA GLY A 237 -8.45 12.80 -2.38
C GLY A 237 -7.95 14.22 -2.55
N SER A 238 -6.72 14.44 -2.10
CA SER A 238 -5.97 15.69 -2.25
C SER A 238 -4.51 15.37 -2.59
N GLY A 239 -3.72 16.38 -2.88
CA GLY A 239 -2.31 16.17 -3.19
C GLY A 239 -1.69 17.35 -3.92
N PRO A 240 -0.38 17.27 -4.26
CA PRO A 240 0.34 18.38 -4.87
C PRO A 240 -0.25 18.83 -6.22
N ASP A 241 -0.88 17.92 -6.97
CA ASP A 241 -1.40 18.23 -8.32
C ASP A 241 -2.90 18.59 -8.32
N PHE A 242 -3.49 18.83 -7.12
CA PHE A 242 -4.93 19.11 -6.98
C PHE A 242 -5.39 20.35 -7.74
N GLU A 243 -4.66 21.46 -7.62
CA GLU A 243 -4.98 22.71 -8.30
C GLU A 243 -4.81 22.60 -9.82
N GLU A 244 -3.73 21.93 -10.27
CA GLU A 244 -3.48 21.68 -11.69
C GLU A 244 -4.61 20.83 -12.30
N LEU A 245 -5.08 19.81 -11.58
CA LEU A 245 -6.20 18.99 -12.00
C LEU A 245 -7.46 19.82 -12.22
N ASN A 246 -7.84 20.67 -11.25
CA ASN A 246 -9.03 21.53 -11.35
C ASN A 246 -8.94 22.50 -12.53
N LEU A 247 -7.76 23.10 -12.78
CA LEU A 247 -7.51 23.97 -13.91
C LEU A 247 -7.67 23.23 -15.24
N LYS A 248 -7.14 22.01 -15.37
CA LYS A 248 -7.29 21.19 -16.58
C LYS A 248 -8.75 20.84 -16.86
N ILE A 249 -9.49 20.42 -15.83
CA ILE A 249 -10.93 20.10 -15.93
C ILE A 249 -11.72 21.33 -16.44
N SER A 250 -11.45 22.50 -15.88
CA SER A 250 -12.09 23.76 -16.27
C SER A 250 -11.76 24.13 -17.72
N ASN A 251 -10.49 24.10 -18.11
CA ASN A 251 -10.03 24.45 -19.45
C ASN A 251 -10.63 23.54 -20.55
N LEU A 252 -10.84 22.26 -20.21
CA LEU A 252 -11.45 21.28 -21.13
C LEU A 252 -12.99 21.27 -21.06
N ASN A 253 -13.59 22.12 -20.21
CA ASN A 253 -15.04 22.18 -20.00
C ASN A 253 -15.65 20.79 -19.70
N LEU A 254 -15.00 20.01 -18.83
CA LEU A 254 -15.46 18.66 -18.48
C LEU A 254 -16.50 18.73 -17.36
N THR A 255 -17.73 18.32 -17.64
CA THR A 255 -18.84 18.28 -16.67
C THR A 255 -19.10 16.87 -16.12
N ASN A 256 -18.41 15.87 -16.67
CA ASN A 256 -18.55 14.46 -16.33
C ASN A 256 -17.42 13.94 -15.42
N ILE A 257 -16.56 14.83 -14.89
CA ILE A 257 -15.56 14.53 -13.89
C ILE A 257 -15.77 15.43 -12.67
N LEU A 258 -15.79 14.85 -11.48
CA LEU A 258 -16.09 15.54 -10.22
C LEU A 258 -14.95 15.29 -9.22
N VAL A 259 -14.27 16.35 -8.79
CA VAL A 259 -13.23 16.29 -7.76
C VAL A 259 -13.85 16.66 -6.41
N LEU A 260 -13.92 15.71 -5.49
CA LEU A 260 -14.66 15.83 -4.23
C LEU A 260 -13.75 16.23 -3.05
N GLY A 261 -12.43 16.34 -3.29
CA GLY A 261 -11.46 16.59 -2.21
C GLY A 261 -11.30 15.38 -1.29
N SER A 262 -10.68 15.63 -0.12
CA SER A 262 -10.53 14.58 0.91
C SER A 262 -11.85 14.31 1.61
N ILE A 263 -12.23 13.06 1.70
CA ILE A 263 -13.43 12.60 2.40
C ILE A 263 -13.01 11.75 3.60
N ASN A 264 -13.68 11.94 4.72
CA ASN A 264 -13.45 11.13 5.91
C ASN A 264 -13.72 9.66 5.57
N TRP A 265 -12.84 8.80 6.07
CA TRP A 265 -12.86 7.38 5.80
C TRP A 265 -14.21 6.72 6.11
N ASP A 266 -14.87 7.14 7.18
CA ASP A 266 -16.20 6.63 7.58
C ASP A 266 -17.28 6.88 6.52
N ASN A 267 -17.07 7.83 5.63
CA ASN A 267 -17.99 8.19 4.55
C ASN A 267 -17.61 7.59 3.20
N LEU A 268 -16.45 6.93 3.06
CA LEU A 268 -16.01 6.38 1.78
C LEU A 268 -16.86 5.20 1.30
N GLY A 269 -17.41 4.42 2.21
CA GLY A 269 -18.20 3.23 1.90
C GLY A 269 -19.34 3.46 0.91
N GLN A 270 -20.07 4.59 1.02
CA GLN A 270 -21.14 4.94 0.11
C GLN A 270 -20.64 5.22 -1.33
N TYR A 271 -19.42 5.78 -1.47
CA TYR A 271 -18.85 6.04 -2.79
C TYR A 271 -18.36 4.75 -3.46
N TYR A 272 -17.79 3.82 -2.69
CA TYR A 272 -17.47 2.49 -3.21
C TYR A 272 -18.74 1.77 -3.65
N SER A 273 -19.68 1.57 -2.73
CA SER A 273 -20.89 0.73 -2.96
C SER A 273 -21.73 1.18 -4.15
N ASN A 274 -21.75 2.47 -4.49
CA ASN A 274 -22.52 3.04 -5.57
C ASN A 274 -21.73 3.21 -6.88
N SER A 275 -20.43 2.82 -6.91
CA SER A 275 -19.61 2.95 -8.11
C SER A 275 -19.78 1.76 -9.07
N LEU A 276 -19.51 1.99 -10.34
CA LEU A 276 -19.38 0.93 -11.34
C LEU A 276 -18.12 0.11 -11.11
N GLY A 277 -17.02 0.79 -10.79
CA GLY A 277 -15.71 0.22 -10.55
C GLY A 277 -14.75 1.26 -9.98
N LEU A 278 -13.68 0.79 -9.33
CA LEU A 278 -12.54 1.61 -8.90
C LEU A 278 -11.49 1.65 -10.00
N ILE A 279 -10.90 2.81 -10.27
CA ILE A 279 -9.80 2.97 -11.24
C ILE A 279 -8.52 3.39 -10.53
N LEU A 280 -7.44 2.63 -10.73
CA LEU A 280 -6.09 2.86 -10.21
C LEU A 280 -5.07 2.83 -11.36
N PRO A 281 -4.94 3.89 -12.16
CA PRO A 281 -4.10 3.90 -13.36
C PRO A 281 -2.64 4.25 -13.05
N SER A 282 -2.18 4.01 -11.83
CA SER A 282 -0.91 4.50 -11.29
C SER A 282 0.30 4.00 -12.10
N PHE A 283 1.29 4.87 -12.31
CA PHE A 283 2.62 4.49 -12.83
C PHE A 283 3.49 3.82 -11.74
N PHE A 284 3.13 4.04 -10.49
CA PHE A 284 3.77 3.42 -9.33
C PHE A 284 2.80 3.38 -8.15
N GLU A 285 2.50 2.18 -7.67
CA GLU A 285 1.67 1.92 -6.51
C GLU A 285 2.21 0.70 -5.76
N PRO A 286 2.79 0.84 -4.55
CA PRO A 286 3.37 -0.29 -3.81
C PRO A 286 2.41 -1.46 -3.61
N TRP A 287 1.14 -1.17 -3.30
CA TRP A 287 0.07 -2.17 -3.25
C TRP A 287 -1.22 -1.65 -3.85
N GLY A 288 -1.78 -0.57 -3.28
CA GLY A 288 -3.10 -0.05 -3.63
C GLY A 288 -4.18 -0.59 -2.69
N MET A 289 -4.07 -0.23 -1.38
CA MET A 289 -5.02 -0.68 -0.35
C MET A 289 -6.48 -0.36 -0.68
N VAL A 290 -6.73 0.71 -1.44
CA VAL A 290 -8.06 1.09 -1.93
C VAL A 290 -8.69 0.01 -2.83
N ALA A 291 -7.88 -0.88 -3.42
CA ALA A 291 -8.39 -2.06 -4.14
C ALA A 291 -8.99 -3.10 -3.18
N ASN A 292 -8.37 -3.30 -2.00
CA ASN A 292 -8.95 -4.15 -0.95
C ASN A 292 -10.26 -3.55 -0.42
N GLU A 293 -10.32 -2.22 -0.25
CA GLU A 293 -11.53 -1.50 0.15
C GLU A 293 -12.65 -1.66 -0.90
N ALA A 294 -12.32 -1.49 -2.17
CA ALA A 294 -13.27 -1.71 -3.26
C ALA A 294 -13.82 -3.15 -3.25
N PHE A 295 -12.94 -4.14 -3.11
CA PHE A 295 -13.36 -5.55 -3.06
C PHE A 295 -14.22 -5.87 -1.84
N PHE A 296 -13.95 -5.23 -0.68
CA PHE A 296 -14.83 -5.35 0.48
C PHE A 296 -16.27 -4.94 0.14
N TYR A 297 -16.44 -3.85 -0.61
CA TYR A 297 -17.74 -3.38 -1.11
C TYR A 297 -18.20 -4.09 -2.39
N ARG A 298 -17.50 -5.14 -2.83
CA ARG A 298 -17.80 -5.91 -4.05
C ARG A 298 -17.74 -5.06 -5.33
N VAL A 299 -16.82 -4.12 -5.37
CA VAL A 299 -16.60 -3.23 -6.49
C VAL A 299 -15.40 -3.74 -7.30
N PRO A 300 -15.58 -4.06 -8.59
CA PRO A 300 -14.48 -4.46 -9.46
C PRO A 300 -13.44 -3.35 -9.61
N VAL A 301 -12.19 -3.74 -9.80
CA VAL A 301 -11.07 -2.81 -9.89
C VAL A 301 -10.44 -2.85 -11.27
N ILE A 302 -10.17 -1.67 -11.81
CA ILE A 302 -9.35 -1.45 -12.98
C ILE A 302 -8.02 -0.87 -12.47
N CYS A 303 -6.94 -1.62 -12.54
CA CYS A 303 -5.64 -1.12 -12.11
C CYS A 303 -4.58 -1.27 -13.19
N SER A 304 -3.49 -0.50 -13.10
CA SER A 304 -2.33 -0.70 -13.94
C SER A 304 -1.52 -1.92 -13.50
N GLU A 305 -0.74 -2.50 -14.39
CA GLU A 305 0.23 -3.55 -14.07
C GLU A 305 1.32 -3.11 -13.07
N PHE A 306 1.50 -1.80 -12.88
CA PHE A 306 2.46 -1.22 -11.92
C PHE A 306 1.90 -1.08 -10.50
N CYS A 307 0.66 -1.48 -10.26
CA CYS A 307 0.10 -1.61 -8.91
C CYS A 307 0.55 -2.93 -8.29
N GLY A 308 0.97 -2.90 -7.02
CA GLY A 308 1.37 -4.11 -6.30
C GLY A 308 0.23 -5.13 -6.16
N CYS A 309 -1.02 -4.69 -6.16
CA CYS A 309 -2.20 -5.55 -6.12
C CYS A 309 -2.53 -6.23 -7.47
N ALA A 310 -1.90 -5.81 -8.57
CA ALA A 310 -2.11 -6.43 -9.88
C ALA A 310 -1.57 -7.86 -9.90
N ASN A 311 -2.32 -8.77 -10.50
CA ASN A 311 -2.07 -10.21 -10.61
C ASN A 311 -2.12 -11.02 -9.30
N ASP A 312 -2.26 -10.38 -8.15
CA ASP A 312 -2.44 -11.02 -6.85
C ASP A 312 -3.88 -10.84 -6.32
N LEU A 313 -4.31 -9.59 -6.14
CA LEU A 313 -5.67 -9.23 -5.74
C LEU A 313 -6.56 -9.04 -6.97
N VAL A 314 -6.13 -8.19 -7.90
CA VAL A 314 -6.84 -7.91 -9.15
C VAL A 314 -6.31 -8.84 -10.23
N ILE A 315 -7.13 -9.82 -10.62
CA ILE A 315 -6.79 -10.81 -11.65
C ILE A 315 -7.54 -10.42 -12.93
N ASN A 316 -6.77 -10.22 -14.01
CA ASN A 316 -7.32 -9.72 -15.27
C ASN A 316 -8.43 -10.63 -15.82
N ASP A 317 -9.52 -10.03 -16.26
CA ASP A 317 -10.72 -10.67 -16.82
C ASP A 317 -11.41 -11.69 -15.87
N PHE A 318 -10.98 -11.76 -14.58
CA PHE A 318 -11.59 -12.61 -13.57
C PHE A 318 -12.39 -11.81 -12.53
N ASN A 319 -11.78 -10.83 -11.88
CA ASN A 319 -12.42 -10.00 -10.85
C ASN A 319 -12.19 -8.51 -11.05
N GLY A 320 -11.57 -8.13 -12.17
CA GLY A 320 -11.25 -6.78 -12.56
C GLY A 320 -10.46 -6.76 -13.87
N ILE A 321 -9.84 -5.62 -14.17
CA ILE A 321 -9.01 -5.44 -15.37
C ILE A 321 -7.64 -4.92 -14.95
N VAL A 322 -6.57 -5.51 -15.51
CA VAL A 322 -5.19 -5.04 -15.37
C VAL A 322 -4.77 -4.36 -16.67
N LEU A 323 -4.61 -3.03 -16.59
CA LEU A 323 -4.16 -2.20 -17.72
C LEU A 323 -2.66 -2.39 -17.93
N GLN A 324 -2.28 -2.67 -19.17
CA GLN A 324 -0.87 -2.77 -19.57
C GLN A 324 -0.28 -1.38 -19.80
N ASP A 325 1.06 -1.25 -19.80
CA ASP A 325 1.79 0.02 -19.94
C ASP A 325 1.30 0.86 -21.13
N TYR A 326 1.11 0.26 -22.30
CA TYR A 326 0.67 0.97 -23.50
C TYR A 326 -0.74 1.56 -23.40
N SER A 327 -1.62 1.01 -22.56
CA SER A 327 -2.98 1.51 -22.37
C SER A 327 -3.06 2.67 -21.40
N LEU A 328 -2.01 2.95 -20.64
CA LEU A 328 -1.98 4.04 -19.66
C LEU A 328 -1.85 5.44 -20.27
N THR A 329 -1.42 5.55 -21.53
CA THR A 329 -1.27 6.82 -22.24
C THR A 329 -2.45 7.18 -23.14
N LEU A 330 -3.38 6.27 -23.37
CA LEU A 330 -4.66 6.40 -24.06
C LEU A 330 -4.76 7.08 -25.43
N PRO A 331 -3.76 7.49 -26.20
CA PRO A 331 -4.01 8.17 -27.46
C PRO A 331 -4.91 7.36 -28.40
N ASP A 332 -4.71 6.04 -28.48
CA ASP A 332 -5.37 5.12 -29.40
C ASP A 332 -6.22 4.03 -28.71
N TYR A 333 -6.39 4.09 -27.38
CA TYR A 333 -7.17 3.09 -26.68
C TYR A 333 -8.67 3.33 -26.88
N ASP A 334 -9.37 2.34 -27.38
CA ASP A 334 -10.82 2.41 -27.58
C ASP A 334 -11.56 2.29 -26.23
N ILE A 335 -11.75 3.44 -25.59
CA ILE A 335 -12.44 3.55 -24.29
C ILE A 335 -13.89 3.05 -24.40
N GLY A 336 -14.56 3.23 -25.55
CA GLY A 336 -15.93 2.76 -25.73
C GLY A 336 -16.00 1.25 -25.60
N ASN A 337 -15.20 0.52 -26.36
CA ASN A 337 -15.12 -0.94 -26.28
C ASN A 337 -14.62 -1.41 -24.92
N PHE A 338 -13.64 -0.71 -24.31
CA PHE A 338 -13.15 -1.04 -22.99
C PHE A 338 -14.26 -0.94 -21.92
N ILE A 339 -15.03 0.15 -21.91
CA ILE A 339 -16.12 0.33 -20.96
C ILE A 339 -17.23 -0.69 -21.21
N THR A 340 -17.59 -0.96 -22.46
CA THR A 340 -18.57 -1.98 -22.81
C THR A 340 -18.13 -3.34 -22.29
N LYS A 341 -16.89 -3.76 -22.58
CA LYS A 341 -16.32 -5.01 -22.05
C LYS A 341 -16.37 -5.06 -20.52
N PHE A 342 -15.99 -3.97 -19.85
CA PHE A 342 -16.03 -3.92 -18.39
C PHE A 342 -17.44 -4.09 -17.84
N LEU A 343 -18.43 -3.39 -18.44
CA LEU A 343 -19.82 -3.46 -18.00
C LEU A 343 -20.44 -4.85 -18.25
N ASP A 344 -20.13 -5.48 -19.39
CA ASP A 344 -20.57 -6.83 -19.71
C ASP A 344 -20.04 -7.89 -18.73
N LEU A 345 -18.81 -7.71 -18.24
CA LEU A 345 -18.16 -8.63 -17.31
C LEU A 345 -18.41 -8.27 -15.83
N ARG A 346 -19.02 -7.13 -15.53
CA ARG A 346 -19.11 -6.59 -14.17
C ARG A 346 -19.77 -7.54 -13.18
N ASP A 347 -20.87 -8.16 -13.55
CA ASP A 347 -21.60 -9.10 -12.65
C ASP A 347 -20.78 -10.38 -12.37
N ALA A 348 -20.04 -10.86 -13.37
CA ALA A 348 -19.09 -11.96 -13.20
C ALA A 348 -17.94 -11.54 -12.26
N PHE A 349 -17.38 -10.34 -12.42
CA PHE A 349 -16.35 -9.81 -11.53
C PHE A 349 -16.84 -9.73 -10.08
N ILE A 350 -18.03 -9.19 -9.84
CA ILE A 350 -18.64 -9.11 -8.49
C ILE A 350 -18.80 -10.50 -7.87
N SER A 351 -19.21 -11.49 -8.65
CA SER A 351 -19.36 -12.86 -8.19
C SER A 351 -18.02 -13.48 -7.82
N ASN A 352 -16.98 -13.25 -8.61
CA ASN A 352 -15.64 -13.75 -8.37
C ASN A 352 -14.94 -13.07 -7.19
N ILE A 353 -15.19 -11.77 -6.95
CA ILE A 353 -14.73 -11.06 -5.74
C ILE A 353 -15.25 -11.74 -4.47
N LYS A 354 -16.51 -12.19 -4.45
CA LYS A 354 -17.07 -12.91 -3.29
C LYS A 354 -16.29 -14.18 -2.93
N LEU A 355 -15.76 -14.87 -3.94
CA LEU A 355 -15.00 -16.11 -3.75
C LEU A 355 -13.61 -15.87 -3.16
N THR A 356 -13.01 -14.69 -3.38
CA THR A 356 -11.62 -14.41 -3.06
C THR A 356 -11.42 -13.51 -1.83
N ASN A 357 -12.46 -12.83 -1.35
CA ASN A 357 -12.32 -11.79 -0.30
C ASN A 357 -11.73 -12.30 1.02
N HIS A 358 -11.97 -13.56 1.40
CA HIS A 358 -11.47 -14.17 2.64
C HIS A 358 -9.95 -14.33 2.69
N ILE A 359 -9.26 -14.23 1.53
CA ILE A 359 -7.80 -14.42 1.44
C ILE A 359 -7.04 -13.24 2.08
N PHE A 360 -7.66 -12.07 2.15
CA PHE A 360 -7.04 -10.81 2.56
C PHE A 360 -7.34 -10.42 4.02
N GLU A 361 -7.82 -11.36 4.83
CA GLU A 361 -8.14 -11.12 6.24
C GLU A 361 -6.86 -10.93 7.10
N PRO A 362 -6.84 -9.94 8.03
CA PRO A 362 -5.69 -9.68 8.90
C PRO A 362 -5.27 -10.87 9.75
N ASN A 363 -6.21 -11.67 10.21
CA ASN A 363 -5.92 -12.87 11.00
C ASN A 363 -5.05 -13.86 10.25
N ARG A 364 -5.35 -14.10 8.96
CA ARG A 364 -4.59 -15.00 8.11
C ARG A 364 -3.17 -14.50 7.91
N LEU A 365 -3.01 -13.25 7.46
CA LEU A 365 -1.70 -12.65 7.26
C LEU A 365 -0.86 -12.69 8.55
N SER A 366 -1.45 -12.30 9.68
CA SER A 366 -0.74 -12.23 10.95
C SER A 366 -0.32 -13.61 11.45
N SER A 367 -1.15 -14.64 11.23
CA SER A 367 -0.80 -16.03 11.51
C SER A 367 0.38 -16.49 10.64
N ASP A 368 0.34 -16.23 9.34
CA ASP A 368 1.38 -16.64 8.39
C ASP A 368 2.72 -15.93 8.70
N LEU A 369 2.67 -14.64 9.06
CA LEU A 369 3.84 -13.88 9.50
C LEU A 369 4.42 -14.46 10.80
N TYR A 370 3.57 -14.71 11.81
CA TYR A 370 4.01 -15.28 13.09
C TYR A 370 4.63 -16.68 12.91
N LEU A 371 4.00 -17.57 12.14
CA LEU A 371 4.56 -18.87 11.80
C LEU A 371 5.88 -18.77 11.05
N SER A 372 6.04 -17.76 10.22
CA SER A 372 7.30 -17.48 9.52
C SER A 372 8.40 -17.04 10.48
N PHE A 373 8.09 -16.20 11.48
CA PHE A 373 9.05 -15.88 12.57
C PHE A 373 9.52 -17.13 13.29
N LYS A 374 8.63 -18.06 13.61
CA LYS A 374 8.97 -19.33 14.29
C LYS A 374 9.86 -20.24 13.43
N ARG A 375 9.69 -20.23 12.10
CA ARG A 375 10.52 -21.04 11.18
C ARG A 375 11.91 -20.49 10.96
N ILE A 376 12.08 -19.16 11.08
CA ILE A 376 13.34 -18.45 10.83
C ILE A 376 14.27 -18.53 12.05
N GLN A 377 13.72 -18.60 13.26
CA GLN A 377 14.47 -18.76 14.51
C GLN A 377 15.25 -20.07 14.53
#